data_41aaa9e3508f08453002fdd63f5cd952
#
_entry.id   41aaa9e3508f08453002fdd63f5cd952
#
_cell.length_a   1.000
_cell.length_b   1.000
_cell.length_c   1.000
_cell.angle_alpha   90.00
_cell.angle_beta   90.00
_cell.angle_gamma   90.00
#
_symmetry.space_group_name_H-M   'P 1'
#
loop_
_entity.id
_entity.type
_entity.pdbx_description
1 polymer ?
#
loop_
_entity_poly.entity_id
_entity_poly.type
_entity_poly.pdbx_seq_one_letter_code
_entity_poly.pdbx_strand_id
1 'polypeptide(L)'
;MQIDRAAIFRFGKLADRTVDFAPGINIVYGKNEAGKTTLHAFLTAMLFGLEKGRGRAKGTEGYLRYEPWHAPSYYSGALQFSVGGRPFYLERNFYSKEKTDYLRNELDGEELSVGFGDLTMLLGGVSKDSYASTYDITQAGAATGNQMVKILAEYLAQASDGSDSGVTVAEAAASLNARKRELQQEQRRADEEREARLKELRLEKELLEQECEGIRESIEKYEAMQREFGTGSSMENISRNSRENQEYEAHYACLLYTSDAADDK
;
A
#
# COMPACT_ATOMS: atom_id res chain seq x y z
N MET A 1 7.90 24.68 -0.24
CA MET A 1 7.99 23.65 -1.27
C MET A 1 8.24 24.33 -2.61
N GLN A 2 9.12 23.77 -3.43
CA GLN A 2 9.41 24.20 -4.79
C GLN A 2 9.30 22.99 -5.72
N ILE A 3 8.61 23.14 -6.84
CA ILE A 3 8.58 22.12 -7.87
C ILE A 3 9.78 22.39 -8.78
N ASP A 4 10.60 21.36 -9.02
CA ASP A 4 11.82 21.47 -9.80
C ASP A 4 11.60 20.90 -11.21
N ARG A 5 10.89 19.76 -11.32
CA ARG A 5 10.61 19.09 -12.59
C ARG A 5 9.29 18.33 -12.57
N ALA A 6 8.56 18.39 -13.66
CA ALA A 6 7.37 17.58 -13.90
C ALA A 6 7.55 16.72 -15.16
N ALA A 7 7.55 15.40 -15.02
CA ALA A 7 7.57 14.45 -16.10
C ALA A 7 6.16 13.87 -16.30
N ILE A 8 5.56 14.17 -17.42
CA ILE A 8 4.20 13.75 -17.76
C ILE A 8 4.33 12.56 -18.71
N PHE A 9 4.06 11.36 -18.24
CA PHE A 9 4.08 10.19 -19.11
C PHE A 9 2.86 10.22 -20.01
N ARG A 10 1.67 10.22 -19.41
CA ARG A 10 0.41 10.51 -20.12
C ARG A 10 -0.61 11.15 -19.18
N PHE A 11 -1.15 12.30 -19.59
CA PHE A 11 -2.17 13.01 -18.84
C PHE A 11 -3.01 13.88 -19.78
N GLY A 12 -4.26 13.51 -19.98
CA GLY A 12 -5.11 14.15 -21.00
C GLY A 12 -4.46 14.07 -22.38
N LYS A 13 -4.24 15.21 -22.98
CA LYS A 13 -3.56 15.32 -24.27
C LYS A 13 -2.04 15.40 -24.21
N LEU A 14 -1.47 15.55 -23.02
CA LEU A 14 -0.03 15.59 -22.82
C LEU A 14 0.52 14.16 -22.76
N ALA A 15 1.53 13.90 -23.58
CA ALA A 15 2.22 12.62 -23.62
C ALA A 15 3.72 12.87 -23.77
N ASP A 16 4.51 12.15 -23.00
CA ASP A 16 5.98 12.16 -23.06
C ASP A 16 6.56 13.59 -23.02
N ARG A 17 6.13 14.37 -22.01
CA ARG A 17 6.55 15.76 -21.81
C ARG A 17 7.23 15.95 -20.47
N THR A 18 8.35 16.64 -20.49
CA THR A 18 9.04 17.09 -19.29
C THR A 18 9.05 18.61 -19.26
N VAL A 19 8.77 19.18 -18.08
CA VAL A 19 8.79 20.61 -17.83
C VAL A 19 9.70 20.85 -16.62
N ASP A 20 10.75 21.63 -16.82
CA ASP A 20 11.64 22.08 -15.76
C ASP A 20 11.18 23.45 -15.25
N PHE A 21 11.21 23.64 -13.94
CA PHE A 21 10.85 24.87 -13.28
C PHE A 21 12.07 25.52 -12.65
N ALA A 22 12.22 26.81 -12.85
CA ALA A 22 13.24 27.62 -12.18
C ALA A 22 12.73 28.15 -10.82
N PRO A 23 13.61 28.48 -9.89
CA PRO A 23 13.20 29.23 -8.70
C PRO A 23 12.50 30.54 -9.06
N GLY A 24 11.45 30.91 -8.32
CA GLY A 24 10.71 32.14 -8.51
C GLY A 24 9.55 31.98 -9.52
N ILE A 25 9.37 32.96 -10.40
CA ILE A 25 8.21 33.04 -11.29
C ILE A 25 8.50 32.23 -12.57
N ASN A 26 7.61 31.29 -12.88
CA ASN A 26 7.63 30.52 -14.11
C ASN A 26 6.39 30.90 -14.96
N ILE A 27 6.61 31.26 -16.22
CA ILE A 27 5.58 31.68 -17.13
C ILE A 27 5.37 30.60 -18.19
N VAL A 28 4.19 29.97 -18.18
CA VAL A 28 3.80 28.97 -19.20
C VAL A 28 2.93 29.65 -20.25
N TYR A 29 3.51 29.86 -21.42
CA TYR A 29 2.85 30.52 -22.54
C TYR A 29 2.51 29.51 -23.66
N GLY A 30 1.42 29.76 -24.35
CA GLY A 30 1.00 28.97 -25.53
C GLY A 30 -0.37 29.34 -26.03
N LYS A 31 -0.69 28.93 -27.27
CA LYS A 31 -2.01 29.13 -27.89
C LYS A 31 -3.13 28.45 -27.08
N ASN A 32 -4.39 28.80 -27.38
CA ASN A 32 -5.51 28.06 -26.85
C ASN A 32 -5.34 26.55 -27.19
N GLU A 33 -5.75 25.69 -26.28
CA GLU A 33 -5.60 24.24 -26.39
C GLU A 33 -4.15 23.69 -26.39
N ALA A 34 -3.13 24.52 -26.16
CA ALA A 34 -1.74 24.06 -26.06
C ALA A 34 -1.47 23.12 -24.88
N GLY A 35 -2.38 23.00 -23.92
CA GLY A 35 -2.25 22.12 -22.76
C GLY A 35 -1.89 22.84 -21.47
N LYS A 36 -1.95 24.16 -21.40
CA LYS A 36 -1.65 24.93 -20.17
C LYS A 36 -2.50 24.49 -18.98
N THR A 37 -3.82 24.43 -19.17
CA THR A 37 -4.75 23.94 -18.14
C THR A 37 -4.55 22.46 -17.81
N THR A 38 -4.14 21.67 -18.80
CA THR A 38 -3.81 20.26 -18.58
C THR A 38 -2.56 20.10 -17.74
N LEU A 39 -1.52 20.89 -17.97
CA LEU A 39 -0.32 20.93 -17.13
C LEU A 39 -0.66 21.37 -15.71
N HIS A 40 -1.43 22.42 -15.55
CA HIS A 40 -1.87 22.88 -14.24
C HIS A 40 -2.67 21.81 -13.47
N ALA A 41 -3.63 21.17 -14.13
CA ALA A 41 -4.38 20.05 -13.56
C ALA A 41 -3.50 18.85 -13.23
N PHE A 42 -2.45 18.60 -14.04
CA PHE A 42 -1.47 17.56 -13.75
C PHE A 42 -0.72 17.85 -12.45
N LEU A 43 -0.20 19.07 -12.27
CA LEU A 43 0.51 19.44 -11.04
C LEU A 43 -0.38 19.27 -9.80
N THR A 44 -1.63 19.74 -9.88
CA THR A 44 -2.61 19.55 -8.79
C THR A 44 -2.90 18.06 -8.54
N ALA A 45 -3.03 17.27 -9.61
CA ALA A 45 -3.26 15.82 -9.50
C ALA A 45 -2.07 15.08 -8.88
N MET A 46 -0.85 15.50 -9.19
CA MET A 46 0.36 14.94 -8.58
C MET A 46 0.38 15.21 -7.07
N LEU A 47 0.01 16.38 -6.62
CA LEU A 47 0.02 16.73 -5.20
C LEU A 47 -1.11 16.05 -4.41
N PHE A 48 -2.33 16.05 -4.94
CA PHE A 48 -3.52 15.64 -4.19
C PHE A 48 -4.18 14.34 -4.70
N GLY A 49 -3.67 13.80 -5.79
CA GLY A 49 -4.26 12.62 -6.43
C GLY A 49 -5.50 12.95 -7.27
N LEU A 50 -5.96 11.94 -8.00
CA LEU A 50 -7.23 11.95 -8.73
C LEU A 50 -8.11 10.80 -8.23
N GLU A 51 -9.36 11.11 -7.95
CA GLU A 51 -10.36 10.11 -7.60
C GLU A 51 -11.33 9.93 -8.75
N LYS A 52 -11.66 8.67 -9.04
CA LYS A 52 -12.70 8.31 -9.98
C LYS A 52 -14.03 8.27 -9.23
N GLY A 53 -14.90 9.24 -9.49
CA GLY A 53 -16.17 9.29 -8.80
C GLY A 53 -17.13 8.17 -9.16
N ARG A 54 -18.09 7.99 -8.28
CA ARG A 54 -19.11 6.96 -8.37
C ARG A 54 -20.48 7.59 -8.67
N GLY A 55 -21.30 6.93 -9.48
CA GLY A 55 -22.69 7.33 -9.72
C GLY A 55 -22.85 8.56 -10.66
N ARG A 56 -23.79 9.45 -10.33
CA ARG A 56 -24.14 10.64 -11.15
C ARG A 56 -23.04 11.69 -11.26
N ALA A 57 -22.11 11.73 -10.33
CA ALA A 57 -20.94 12.62 -10.34
C ALA A 57 -19.89 12.23 -11.41
N LYS A 58 -20.08 11.09 -12.07
CA LYS A 58 -19.15 10.53 -13.06
C LYS A 58 -18.81 11.43 -14.25
N GLY A 59 -19.65 12.43 -14.56
CA GLY A 59 -19.47 13.31 -15.72
C GLY A 59 -18.70 14.61 -15.48
N THR A 60 -18.50 14.99 -14.21
CA THR A 60 -17.88 16.29 -13.84
C THR A 60 -16.45 16.15 -13.31
N GLU A 61 -15.92 14.94 -13.25
CA GLU A 61 -14.69 14.65 -12.55
C GLU A 61 -13.45 14.81 -13.40
N GLY A 62 -12.45 15.40 -12.76
CA GLY A 62 -11.12 15.58 -13.33
C GLY A 62 -10.50 14.28 -13.85
N TYR A 63 -10.83 13.14 -13.24
CA TYR A 63 -10.30 11.83 -13.67
C TYR A 63 -10.62 11.53 -15.14
N LEU A 64 -11.92 11.51 -15.53
CA LEU A 64 -12.33 11.18 -16.90
C LEU A 64 -11.94 12.26 -17.91
N ARG A 65 -11.88 13.51 -17.46
CA ARG A 65 -11.49 14.64 -18.31
C ARG A 65 -10.05 14.54 -18.81
N TYR A 66 -9.17 13.98 -17.96
CA TYR A 66 -7.74 13.89 -18.24
C TYR A 66 -7.26 12.46 -18.47
N GLU A 67 -8.16 11.46 -18.46
CA GLU A 67 -7.82 10.08 -18.81
C GLU A 67 -7.33 10.02 -20.28
N PRO A 68 -6.17 9.44 -20.57
CA PRO A 68 -5.65 9.32 -21.92
C PRO A 68 -6.52 8.39 -22.77
N TRP A 69 -6.99 8.85 -23.94
CA TRP A 69 -7.91 8.08 -24.77
C TRP A 69 -7.31 6.82 -25.38
N HIS A 70 -6.02 6.89 -25.76
CA HIS A 70 -5.38 5.79 -26.50
C HIS A 70 -4.54 4.84 -25.64
N ALA A 71 -4.27 5.19 -24.39
CA ALA A 71 -3.44 4.36 -23.49
C ALA A 71 -3.76 4.67 -22.03
N PRO A 72 -4.95 4.30 -21.53
CA PRO A 72 -5.37 4.64 -20.18
C PRO A 72 -4.50 3.99 -19.08
N SER A 73 -3.83 2.87 -19.37
CA SER A 73 -2.88 2.23 -18.45
C SER A 73 -1.62 3.06 -18.17
N TYR A 74 -1.25 3.98 -19.07
CA TYR A 74 -0.12 4.88 -18.90
C TYR A 74 -0.52 6.23 -18.29
N TYR A 75 -1.67 6.33 -17.68
CA TYR A 75 -2.17 7.53 -17.01
C TYR A 75 -1.35 7.84 -15.76
N SER A 76 -0.16 8.41 -15.96
CA SER A 76 0.84 8.54 -14.92
C SER A 76 1.82 9.68 -15.20
N GLY A 77 2.60 10.00 -14.20
CA GLY A 77 3.69 10.93 -14.28
C GLY A 77 4.52 11.00 -13.00
N ALA A 78 5.58 11.78 -13.04
CA ALA A 78 6.47 11.99 -11.92
C ALA A 78 6.69 13.48 -11.65
N LEU A 79 6.96 13.81 -10.41
CA LEU A 79 7.26 15.14 -9.93
C LEU A 79 8.53 15.12 -9.09
N GLN A 80 9.48 15.95 -9.42
CA GLN A 80 10.62 16.27 -8.55
C GLN A 80 10.36 17.61 -7.90
N PHE A 81 10.51 17.66 -6.59
CA PHE A 81 10.27 18.87 -5.81
C PHE A 81 11.16 18.91 -4.58
N SER A 82 11.33 20.09 -4.01
CA SER A 82 12.13 20.27 -2.81
C SER A 82 11.31 20.91 -1.69
N VAL A 83 11.54 20.45 -0.46
CA VAL A 83 10.96 21.00 0.77
C VAL A 83 12.06 21.23 1.79
N GLY A 84 12.22 22.48 2.24
CA GLY A 84 13.29 22.81 3.18
C GLY A 84 14.69 22.49 2.66
N GLY A 85 14.91 22.55 1.34
CA GLY A 85 16.18 22.21 0.70
C GLY A 85 16.43 20.70 0.50
N ARG A 86 15.49 19.84 0.86
CA ARG A 86 15.58 18.40 0.64
C ARG A 86 14.83 18.01 -0.63
N PRO A 87 15.43 17.28 -1.57
CA PRO A 87 14.79 16.86 -2.80
C PRO A 87 13.96 15.59 -2.59
N PHE A 88 12.80 15.55 -3.23
CA PHE A 88 11.87 14.44 -3.22
C PHE A 88 11.44 14.07 -4.64
N TYR A 89 11.21 12.80 -4.86
CA TYR A 89 10.65 12.24 -6.09
C TYR A 89 9.31 11.60 -5.79
N LEU A 90 8.28 12.04 -6.50
CA LEU A 90 6.92 11.51 -6.42
C LEU A 90 6.51 10.98 -7.78
N GLU A 91 6.15 9.72 -7.87
CA GLU A 91 5.54 9.11 -9.04
C GLU A 91 4.13 8.64 -8.71
N ARG A 92 3.18 8.90 -9.62
CA ARG A 92 1.81 8.47 -9.48
C ARG A 92 1.31 7.81 -10.75
N ASN A 93 0.69 6.64 -10.60
CA ASN A 93 -0.16 6.06 -11.61
C ASN A 93 -1.63 6.29 -11.22
N PHE A 94 -2.35 7.03 -12.03
CA PHE A 94 -3.76 7.37 -11.81
C PHE A 94 -4.72 6.30 -12.34
N TYR A 95 -4.22 5.31 -13.10
CA TYR A 95 -5.07 4.28 -13.69
C TYR A 95 -5.82 3.50 -12.62
N SER A 96 -7.16 3.52 -12.67
CA SER A 96 -8.01 3.05 -11.57
C SER A 96 -7.87 1.56 -11.24
N LYS A 97 -7.33 0.75 -12.15
CA LYS A 97 -7.09 -0.69 -11.93
C LYS A 97 -5.71 -0.98 -11.31
N GLU A 98 -4.76 -0.06 -11.49
CA GLU A 98 -3.36 -0.21 -11.06
C GLU A 98 -2.86 1.09 -10.43
N LYS A 99 -3.67 1.68 -9.55
CA LYS A 99 -3.31 2.93 -8.88
C LYS A 99 -2.14 2.68 -7.93
N THR A 100 -1.01 3.34 -8.20
CA THR A 100 0.18 3.28 -7.37
C THR A 100 0.71 4.68 -7.12
N ASP A 101 1.22 4.89 -5.91
CA ASP A 101 1.88 6.12 -5.49
C ASP A 101 3.25 5.73 -4.94
N TYR A 102 4.31 6.33 -5.45
CA TYR A 102 5.67 6.12 -4.99
C TYR A 102 6.29 7.47 -4.62
N LEU A 103 6.70 7.62 -3.37
CA LEU A 103 7.33 8.83 -2.85
C LEU A 103 8.65 8.48 -2.19
N ARG A 104 9.71 9.15 -2.59
CA ARG A 104 11.07 8.90 -2.08
C ARG A 104 11.79 10.21 -1.77
N ASN A 105 12.54 10.22 -0.70
CA ASN A 105 13.54 11.24 -0.43
C ASN A 105 14.81 10.92 -1.25
N GLU A 106 15.26 11.83 -2.09
CA GLU A 106 16.39 11.57 -3.00
C GLU A 106 17.77 11.71 -2.30
N LEU A 107 17.84 12.22 -1.07
CA LEU A 107 19.10 12.33 -0.33
C LEU A 107 19.55 11.00 0.28
N ASP A 108 18.62 10.28 0.89
CA ASP A 108 18.89 9.07 1.66
C ASP A 108 18.22 7.82 1.07
N GLY A 109 17.38 7.99 0.05
CA GLY A 109 16.65 6.92 -0.60
C GLY A 109 15.46 6.40 0.22
N GLU A 110 15.10 7.06 1.32
CA GLU A 110 13.97 6.65 2.16
C GLU A 110 12.66 6.71 1.38
N GLU A 111 11.94 5.60 1.37
CA GLU A 111 10.58 5.53 0.81
C GLU A 111 9.57 6.05 1.82
N LEU A 112 8.76 6.99 1.39
CA LEU A 112 7.71 7.63 2.15
C LEU A 112 6.34 7.16 1.64
N SER A 113 5.34 7.13 2.51
CA SER A 113 4.02 6.66 2.14
C SER A 113 3.04 7.79 1.93
N VAL A 114 2.58 7.96 0.69
CA VAL A 114 1.51 8.91 0.36
C VAL A 114 0.21 8.56 1.09
N GLY A 115 -0.11 7.28 1.20
CA GLY A 115 -1.31 6.78 1.88
C GLY A 115 -1.33 7.06 3.38
N PHE A 116 -0.17 7.17 4.02
CA PHE A 116 -0.05 7.48 5.45
C PHE A 116 0.07 8.98 5.75
N GLY A 117 0.02 9.81 4.70
CA GLY A 117 -0.02 11.25 4.86
C GLY A 117 1.34 11.93 4.86
N ASP A 118 2.42 11.22 4.51
CA ASP A 118 3.77 11.82 4.46
C ASP A 118 3.83 12.97 3.45
N LEU A 119 3.20 12.79 2.28
CA LEU A 119 3.09 13.87 1.31
C LEU A 119 2.32 15.07 1.88
N THR A 120 1.23 14.83 2.61
CA THR A 120 0.46 15.91 3.24
C THR A 120 1.29 16.67 4.28
N MET A 121 2.14 15.97 5.02
CA MET A 121 3.09 16.62 5.94
C MET A 121 4.12 17.46 5.20
N LEU A 122 4.69 16.96 4.10
CA LEU A 122 5.61 17.72 3.26
C LEU A 122 4.97 18.96 2.64
N LEU A 123 3.65 18.90 2.37
CA LEU A 123 2.84 20.03 1.91
C LEU A 123 2.45 21.01 3.04
N GLY A 124 2.91 20.77 4.28
CA GLY A 124 2.58 21.62 5.44
C GLY A 124 1.14 21.43 5.94
N GLY A 125 0.53 20.28 5.71
CA GLY A 125 -0.85 20.00 6.12
C GLY A 125 -1.93 20.60 5.23
N VAL A 126 -1.55 21.22 4.11
CA VAL A 126 -2.50 21.85 3.18
C VAL A 126 -3.39 20.79 2.53
N SER A 127 -4.69 20.90 2.74
CA SER A 127 -5.69 20.05 2.06
C SER A 127 -5.92 20.51 0.62
N LYS A 128 -6.49 19.62 -0.22
CA LYS A 128 -6.85 19.95 -1.60
C LYS A 128 -7.80 21.16 -1.67
N ASP A 129 -8.76 21.24 -0.77
CA ASP A 129 -9.73 22.33 -0.73
C ASP A 129 -9.10 23.64 -0.26
N SER A 130 -8.19 23.56 0.72
CA SER A 130 -7.39 24.71 1.16
C SER A 130 -6.49 25.21 0.03
N TYR A 131 -5.82 24.29 -0.68
CA TYR A 131 -4.99 24.63 -1.83
C TYR A 131 -5.78 25.31 -2.93
N ALA A 132 -6.93 24.74 -3.33
CA ALA A 132 -7.82 25.29 -4.35
C ALA A 132 -8.41 26.66 -3.99
N SER A 133 -8.48 26.98 -2.69
CA SER A 133 -9.03 28.25 -2.21
C SER A 133 -7.98 29.34 -2.00
N THR A 134 -6.67 28.98 -1.88
CA THR A 134 -5.60 29.89 -1.49
C THR A 134 -4.47 29.99 -2.50
N TYR A 135 -4.02 28.87 -3.03
CA TYR A 135 -2.85 28.78 -3.91
C TYR A 135 -3.23 28.61 -5.39
N ASP A 136 -4.36 27.97 -5.68
CA ASP A 136 -4.82 27.64 -7.03
C ASP A 136 -5.80 28.71 -7.53
N ILE A 137 -5.25 29.76 -8.14
CA ILE A 137 -6.09 30.83 -8.72
C ILE A 137 -6.44 30.47 -10.16
N THR A 138 -7.60 29.86 -10.32
CA THR A 138 -8.13 29.55 -11.66
C THR A 138 -8.71 30.79 -12.35
N GLN A 139 -8.85 30.75 -13.69
CA GLN A 139 -9.34 31.87 -14.51
C GLN A 139 -10.73 32.43 -14.08
N ALA A 140 -11.55 31.59 -13.46
CA ALA A 140 -12.86 31.97 -12.93
C ALA A 140 -12.93 31.95 -11.38
N GLY A 141 -11.85 31.61 -10.71
CA GLY A 141 -11.80 31.34 -9.27
C GLY A 141 -11.28 32.48 -8.40
N ALA A 142 -11.12 33.69 -8.96
CA ALA A 142 -10.60 34.84 -8.20
C ALA A 142 -11.62 35.41 -7.17
N ALA A 143 -12.87 34.99 -7.18
CA ALA A 143 -13.85 35.32 -6.16
C ALA A 143 -13.72 34.40 -4.95
N THR A 144 -13.60 34.96 -3.74
CA THR A 144 -13.57 34.23 -2.48
C THR A 144 -14.85 33.37 -2.33
N GLY A 145 -14.73 32.08 -2.51
CA GLY A 145 -15.86 31.15 -2.41
C GLY A 145 -16.26 30.89 -0.95
N ASN A 146 -17.51 30.44 -0.75
CA ASN A 146 -18.05 30.05 0.55
C ASN A 146 -17.20 28.96 1.26
N GLN A 147 -16.38 28.27 0.52
CA GLN A 147 -15.47 27.22 1.04
C GLN A 147 -14.32 27.78 1.86
N MET A 148 -13.77 28.91 1.45
CA MET A 148 -12.74 29.63 2.22
C MET A 148 -13.30 30.14 3.55
N VAL A 149 -14.54 30.61 3.56
CA VAL A 149 -15.22 31.05 4.79
C VAL A 149 -15.38 29.87 5.76
N LYS A 150 -15.72 28.69 5.29
CA LYS A 150 -15.80 27.48 6.11
C LYS A 150 -14.43 27.09 6.69
N ILE A 151 -13.39 27.05 5.84
CA ILE A 151 -12.02 26.73 6.28
C ILE A 151 -11.52 27.72 7.35
N LEU A 152 -11.77 29.02 7.14
CA LEU A 152 -11.44 30.04 8.12
C LEU A 152 -12.25 29.90 9.42
N ALA A 153 -13.55 29.58 9.31
CA ALA A 153 -14.40 29.35 10.47
C ALA A 153 -13.95 28.12 11.28
N GLU A 154 -13.60 27.03 10.60
CA GLU A 154 -13.02 25.84 11.22
C GLU A 154 -11.67 26.13 11.89
N TYR A 155 -10.80 26.88 11.22
CA TYR A 155 -9.52 27.30 11.77
C TYR A 155 -9.67 28.21 13.01
N LEU A 156 -10.59 29.18 12.95
CA LEU A 156 -10.90 30.06 14.07
C LEU A 156 -11.57 29.32 15.22
N ALA A 157 -12.45 28.37 14.94
CA ALA A 157 -13.04 27.51 15.98
C ALA A 157 -11.97 26.68 16.67
N GLN A 158 -11.04 26.07 15.93
CA GLN A 158 -9.89 25.35 16.50
C GLN A 158 -8.95 26.26 17.29
N ALA A 159 -8.72 27.49 16.83
CA ALA A 159 -7.89 28.45 17.54
C ALA A 159 -8.57 28.99 18.80
N SER A 160 -9.91 29.05 18.83
CA SER A 160 -10.67 29.53 20.00
C SER A 160 -10.82 28.45 21.08
N ASP A 161 -10.87 27.17 20.72
CA ASP A 161 -10.91 26.04 21.67
C ASP A 161 -9.53 25.72 22.28
N GLY A 162 -8.47 26.29 21.73
CA GLY A 162 -7.06 26.10 22.12
C GLY A 162 -6.66 26.81 23.38
N SER A 163 -7.54 26.92 24.37
CA SER A 163 -7.19 27.39 25.68
C SER A 163 -6.19 26.48 26.36
N ASP A 164 -5.06 27.06 26.77
CA ASP A 164 -4.20 26.66 27.87
C ASP A 164 -3.41 25.32 27.83
N SER A 165 -3.57 24.47 26.83
CA SER A 165 -2.80 23.20 26.80
C SER A 165 -1.41 23.31 26.18
N GLY A 166 -1.01 24.48 25.66
CA GLY A 166 0.33 24.69 25.06
C GLY A 166 0.65 23.83 23.83
N VAL A 167 -0.26 22.96 23.42
CA VAL A 167 -0.07 22.04 22.29
C VAL A 167 -0.90 22.50 21.11
N THR A 168 -0.26 22.88 20.04
CA THR A 168 -0.97 23.23 18.79
C THR A 168 -1.57 22.00 18.14
N VAL A 169 -2.67 22.17 17.41
CA VAL A 169 -3.30 21.07 16.62
C VAL A 169 -2.28 20.41 15.69
N ALA A 170 -1.34 21.19 15.15
CA ALA A 170 -0.25 20.70 14.31
C ALA A 170 0.71 19.77 15.08
N GLU A 171 1.06 20.11 16.32
CA GLU A 171 1.93 19.27 17.18
C GLU A 171 1.20 18.01 17.64
N ALA A 172 -0.09 18.12 17.98
CA ALA A 172 -0.91 16.94 18.30
C ALA A 172 -1.03 16.00 17.09
N ALA A 173 -1.28 16.54 15.91
CA ALA A 173 -1.33 15.75 14.67
C ALA A 173 0.03 15.11 14.32
N ALA A 174 1.14 15.83 14.52
CA ALA A 174 2.49 15.30 14.33
C ALA A 174 2.78 14.15 15.29
N SER A 175 2.43 14.31 16.58
CA SER A 175 2.58 13.28 17.60
C SER A 175 1.75 12.02 17.29
N LEU A 176 0.49 12.18 16.89
CA LEU A 176 -0.37 11.08 16.50
C LEU A 176 0.14 10.35 15.24
N ASN A 177 0.65 11.11 14.27
CA ASN A 177 1.24 10.52 13.07
C ASN A 177 2.54 9.77 13.35
N ALA A 178 3.39 10.28 14.26
CA ALA A 178 4.58 9.58 14.73
C ALA A 178 4.19 8.24 15.40
N ARG A 179 3.22 8.26 16.31
CA ARG A 179 2.75 7.05 16.99
C ARG A 179 2.11 6.06 16.01
N LYS A 180 1.36 6.55 15.03
CA LYS A 180 0.80 5.73 13.96
C LYS A 180 1.90 5.02 13.15
N ARG A 181 3.00 5.72 12.82
CA ARG A 181 4.14 5.12 12.11
C ARG A 181 4.82 4.02 12.92
N GLU A 182 5.04 4.24 14.22
CA GLU A 182 5.60 3.21 15.11
C GLU A 182 4.73 1.95 15.11
N LEU A 183 3.42 2.11 15.33
CA LEU A 183 2.48 0.99 15.32
C LEU A 183 2.44 0.25 13.98
N GLN A 184 2.55 0.97 12.88
CA GLN A 184 2.58 0.36 11.55
C GLN A 184 3.90 -0.38 11.27
N GLN A 185 5.03 0.12 11.77
CA GLN A 185 6.29 -0.63 11.69
C GLN A 185 6.24 -1.90 12.53
N GLU A 186 5.67 -1.83 13.74
CA GLU A 186 5.47 -2.99 14.60
C GLU A 186 4.55 -4.03 13.91
N GLN A 187 3.47 -3.57 13.30
CA GLN A 187 2.55 -4.44 12.57
C GLN A 187 3.23 -5.11 11.36
N ARG A 188 4.00 -4.35 10.56
CA ARG A 188 4.76 -4.93 9.43
C ARG A 188 5.74 -6.01 9.90
N ARG A 189 6.50 -5.75 10.97
CA ARG A 189 7.42 -6.74 11.55
C ARG A 189 6.69 -8.01 11.99
N ALA A 190 5.56 -7.83 12.69
CA ALA A 190 4.74 -8.95 13.11
C ALA A 190 4.16 -9.74 11.93
N ASP A 191 3.74 -9.06 10.87
CA ASP A 191 3.23 -9.72 9.65
C ASP A 191 4.35 -10.45 8.89
N GLU A 192 5.55 -9.87 8.78
CA GLU A 192 6.73 -10.52 8.20
C GLU A 192 7.15 -11.77 8.99
N GLU A 193 7.14 -11.68 10.33
CA GLU A 193 7.42 -12.83 11.22
C GLU A 193 6.37 -13.93 11.06
N ARG A 194 5.10 -13.56 10.95
CA ARG A 194 4.00 -14.51 10.70
C ARG A 194 4.14 -15.18 9.34
N GLU A 195 4.45 -14.42 8.29
CA GLU A 195 4.66 -14.98 6.95
C GLU A 195 5.88 -15.93 6.91
N ALA A 196 6.96 -15.56 7.59
CA ALA A 196 8.13 -16.43 7.71
C ALA A 196 7.78 -17.74 8.44
N ARG A 197 7.05 -17.64 9.54
CA ARG A 197 6.61 -18.82 10.30
C ARG A 197 5.64 -19.69 9.51
N LEU A 198 4.71 -19.09 8.77
CA LEU A 198 3.81 -19.84 7.89
C LEU A 198 4.55 -20.58 6.78
N LYS A 199 5.61 -19.98 6.23
CA LYS A 199 6.45 -20.66 5.22
C LYS A 199 7.19 -21.85 5.82
N GLU A 200 7.73 -21.69 7.01
CA GLU A 200 8.42 -22.76 7.73
C GLU A 200 7.46 -23.93 8.03
N LEU A 201 6.29 -23.63 8.59
CA LEU A 201 5.26 -24.65 8.88
C LEU A 201 4.73 -25.36 7.63
N ARG A 202 4.62 -24.64 6.50
CA ARG A 202 4.23 -25.27 5.23
C ARG A 202 5.29 -26.26 4.74
N LEU A 203 6.55 -25.89 4.85
CA LEU A 203 7.66 -26.77 4.48
C LEU A 203 7.71 -28.02 5.38
N GLU A 204 7.56 -27.83 6.69
CA GLU A 204 7.50 -28.93 7.66
C GLU A 204 6.33 -29.87 7.39
N LYS A 205 5.16 -29.30 7.10
CA LYS A 205 3.97 -30.08 6.69
C LYS A 205 4.23 -30.91 5.43
N GLU A 206 4.86 -30.32 4.41
CA GLU A 206 5.17 -31.01 3.15
C GLU A 206 6.14 -32.16 3.35
N LEU A 207 7.15 -31.99 4.21
CA LEU A 207 8.07 -33.05 4.60
C LEU A 207 7.36 -34.19 5.33
N LEU A 208 6.50 -33.88 6.30
CA LEU A 208 5.73 -34.88 7.03
C LEU A 208 4.74 -35.62 6.13
N GLU A 209 4.12 -34.94 5.17
CA GLU A 209 3.26 -35.58 4.16
C GLU A 209 4.03 -36.57 3.29
N GLN A 210 5.27 -36.24 2.88
CA GLN A 210 6.13 -37.15 2.12
C GLN A 210 6.56 -38.36 2.97
N GLU A 211 6.91 -38.16 4.23
CA GLU A 211 7.23 -39.27 5.15
C GLU A 211 6.02 -40.19 5.35
N CYS A 212 4.83 -39.63 5.55
CA CYS A 212 3.60 -40.40 5.66
C CYS A 212 3.31 -41.23 4.40
N GLU A 213 3.56 -40.67 3.23
CA GLU A 213 3.37 -41.38 1.96
C GLU A 213 4.36 -42.54 1.81
N GLY A 214 5.64 -42.34 2.17
CA GLY A 214 6.65 -43.40 2.22
C GLY A 214 6.32 -44.53 3.20
N ILE A 215 5.75 -44.20 4.34
CA ILE A 215 5.30 -45.20 5.33
C ILE A 215 4.10 -45.99 4.78
N ARG A 216 3.13 -45.33 4.13
CA ARG A 216 1.99 -46.00 3.48
C ARG A 216 2.43 -46.97 2.41
N GLU A 217 3.34 -46.58 1.54
CA GLU A 217 3.92 -47.49 0.52
C GLU A 217 4.63 -48.68 1.17
N SER A 218 5.32 -48.47 2.27
CA SER A 218 5.97 -49.53 2.99
C SER A 218 4.97 -50.53 3.61
N ILE A 219 3.88 -50.00 4.20
CA ILE A 219 2.78 -50.80 4.76
C ILE A 219 2.17 -51.65 3.66
N GLU A 220 1.83 -51.05 2.50
CA GLU A 220 1.25 -51.80 1.36
C GLU A 220 2.15 -52.92 0.85
N LYS A 221 3.48 -52.66 0.80
CA LYS A 221 4.47 -53.69 0.45
C LYS A 221 4.50 -54.85 1.45
N TYR A 222 4.46 -54.53 2.76
CA TYR A 222 4.39 -55.55 3.81
C TYR A 222 3.12 -56.34 3.79
N GLU A 223 1.97 -55.71 3.56
CA GLU A 223 0.68 -56.40 3.41
C GLU A 223 0.63 -57.26 2.15
N ALA A 224 1.23 -56.85 1.04
CA ALA A 224 1.35 -57.64 -0.17
C ALA A 224 2.23 -58.87 0.05
N MET A 225 3.40 -58.73 0.75
CA MET A 225 4.24 -59.83 1.13
C MET A 225 3.53 -60.83 2.08
N GLN A 226 2.76 -60.30 3.06
CA GLN A 226 1.99 -61.19 3.94
C GLN A 226 0.91 -61.97 3.18
N ARG A 227 0.28 -61.40 2.14
CA ARG A 227 -0.68 -62.13 1.28
C ARG A 227 0.01 -63.19 0.46
N GLU A 228 1.24 -62.99 -0.02
CA GLU A 228 2.00 -64.00 -0.81
C GLU A 228 2.56 -65.13 0.08
N PHE A 229 2.97 -64.82 1.34
CA PHE A 229 3.50 -65.80 2.28
C PHE A 229 2.47 -66.41 3.24
N GLY A 230 1.18 -65.99 3.10
CA GLY A 230 0.12 -66.29 4.07
C GLY A 230 -0.52 -67.67 3.98
N THR A 231 0.26 -68.76 3.77
CA THR A 231 -0.17 -70.14 4.03
C THR A 231 0.95 -70.96 4.58
N GLY A 232 1.48 -70.60 5.70
CA GLY A 232 2.37 -71.50 6.46
C GLY A 232 3.50 -70.83 7.23
N SER A 233 3.23 -70.46 8.41
CA SER A 233 4.10 -70.63 9.55
C SER A 233 3.76 -69.74 10.77
N SER A 234 3.52 -70.37 11.86
CA SER A 234 3.70 -69.92 13.26
C SER A 234 3.13 -68.63 13.76
N MET A 235 2.11 -68.77 14.61
CA MET A 235 1.49 -67.78 15.49
C MET A 235 2.48 -66.96 16.38
N GLU A 236 3.75 -67.34 16.48
CA GLU A 236 4.72 -66.63 17.36
C GLU A 236 5.24 -65.31 16.74
N ASN A 237 5.25 -65.18 15.44
CA ASN A 237 5.69 -63.92 14.79
C ASN A 237 4.59 -62.82 14.75
N ILE A 238 3.32 -63.21 14.87
CA ILE A 238 2.19 -62.27 14.87
C ILE A 238 2.13 -61.45 16.16
N SER A 239 2.51 -61.99 17.29
CA SER A 239 2.50 -61.27 18.58
C SER A 239 3.61 -60.25 18.73
N ARG A 240 4.72 -60.38 18.00
CA ARG A 240 5.83 -59.42 18.01
C ARG A 240 5.49 -58.20 17.15
N ASN A 241 4.99 -58.40 15.96
CA ASN A 241 4.56 -57.31 15.05
C ASN A 241 3.36 -56.54 15.59
N SER A 242 2.49 -57.18 16.35
CA SER A 242 1.33 -56.50 16.96
C SER A 242 1.72 -55.52 18.08
N ARG A 243 2.83 -55.76 18.79
CA ARG A 243 3.37 -54.84 19.80
C ARG A 243 4.06 -53.61 19.17
N GLU A 244 4.83 -53.81 18.10
CA GLU A 244 5.45 -52.70 17.38
C GLU A 244 4.41 -51.83 16.73
N ASN A 245 3.33 -52.36 16.11
CA ASN A 245 2.24 -51.60 15.58
C ASN A 245 1.44 -50.81 16.64
N GLN A 246 1.25 -51.37 17.83
CA GLN A 246 0.60 -50.61 18.94
C GLN A 246 1.46 -49.46 19.44
N GLU A 247 2.78 -49.58 19.45
CA GLU A 247 3.69 -48.48 19.80
C GLU A 247 3.69 -47.40 18.73
N TYR A 248 3.59 -47.75 17.44
CA TYR A 248 3.44 -46.78 16.32
C TYR A 248 2.09 -46.06 16.36
N GLU A 249 0.97 -46.76 16.60
CA GLU A 249 -0.36 -46.12 16.72
C GLU A 249 -0.43 -45.20 17.95
N ALA A 250 0.19 -45.57 19.08
CA ALA A 250 0.25 -44.72 20.24
C ALA A 250 1.09 -43.46 20.01
N HIS A 251 2.19 -43.57 19.24
CA HIS A 251 3.00 -42.42 18.87
C HIS A 251 2.27 -41.48 17.88
N TYR A 252 1.52 -42.03 16.94
CA TYR A 252 0.69 -41.30 15.97
C TYR A 252 -0.47 -40.57 16.63
N ALA A 253 -1.15 -41.18 17.57
CA ALA A 253 -2.19 -40.57 18.37
C ALA A 253 -1.66 -39.40 19.21
N CYS A 254 -0.44 -39.52 19.74
CA CYS A 254 0.20 -38.42 20.46
C CYS A 254 0.54 -37.22 19.57
N LEU A 255 0.98 -37.45 18.33
CA LEU A 255 1.29 -36.39 17.37
C LEU A 255 0.02 -35.68 16.87
N LEU A 256 -1.07 -36.37 16.64
CA LEU A 256 -2.37 -35.78 16.28
C LEU A 256 -2.94 -34.93 17.41
N TYR A 257 -2.82 -35.38 18.67
CA TYR A 257 -3.31 -34.63 19.81
C TYR A 257 -2.53 -33.33 20.06
N THR A 258 -1.25 -33.27 19.70
CA THR A 258 -0.44 -32.05 19.81
C THR A 258 -0.71 -31.05 18.69
N SER A 259 -1.17 -31.48 17.51
CA SER A 259 -1.52 -30.57 16.41
C SER A 259 -2.87 -29.89 16.63
N ASP A 260 -3.87 -30.61 17.15
CA ASP A 260 -5.19 -30.03 17.46
C ASP A 260 -5.16 -29.03 18.64
N ALA A 261 -4.21 -29.19 19.57
CA ALA A 261 -4.01 -28.26 20.68
C ALA A 261 -3.31 -26.94 20.28
N ALA A 262 -2.75 -26.84 19.08
CA ALA A 262 -2.11 -25.64 18.56
C ALA A 262 -3.09 -24.70 17.81
N ASP A 263 -4.25 -25.20 17.39
CA ASP A 263 -5.25 -24.41 16.66
C ASP A 263 -6.25 -23.66 17.57
N ASP A 264 -6.19 -23.85 18.90
CA ASP A 264 -7.13 -23.29 19.88
C ASP A 264 -6.55 -22.13 20.73
N LYS A 265 -5.53 -21.37 20.17
CA LYS A 265 -5.05 -20.15 20.85
C LYS A 265 -4.86 -18.97 19.93
#